data_7dc182dddc68f1538013d4dddd653743
#
_entry.id   7dc182dddc68f1538013d4dddd653743
#
_cell.length_a   1.000
_cell.length_b   1.000
_cell.length_c   1.000
_cell.angle_alpha   90.00
_cell.angle_beta   90.00
_cell.angle_gamma   90.00
#
_symmetry.space_group_name_H-M   'P 1'
#
loop_
_entity.id
_entity.type
_entity.pdbx_description
1 polymer ?
#
loop_
_entity_poly.entity_id
_entity_poly.type
_entity_poly.pdbx_seq_one_letter_code
_entity_poly.pdbx_strand_id
1 'polypeptide(L)'
;MLEVRDVHSFYGEAHVLNGVTMNVKAGEVVALLGRNGMGKTTLIRSIMCLSQPQVREGSIQWKGQELRGSKPHDVAQRRIALVPQGRRLFPSLSVTEHLTMLKPASARDGWTVDKVFEMFPRLAERRGHRGSQLSGGERQMLAVGRALMIDPELVLMDEPSEGLAPVMVQHLEKIIAELGKTGLAILLVEQNLYSALSVCDR
;
A
#
# COMPACT_ATOMS: atom_id res chain seq x y z
N MET A 1 2.04 -14.65 7.37
CA MET A 1 0.92 -13.75 7.63
C MET A 1 0.10 -13.53 6.37
N LEU A 2 0.67 -12.99 5.29
CA LEU A 2 0.12 -13.11 3.93
C LEU A 2 0.78 -14.31 3.25
N GLU A 3 -0.01 -15.17 2.63
CA GLU A 3 0.45 -16.29 1.83
C GLU A 3 -0.27 -16.27 0.47
N VAL A 4 0.50 -16.29 -0.59
CA VAL A 4 0.05 -16.38 -1.98
C VAL A 4 0.61 -17.69 -2.51
N ARG A 5 -0.25 -18.59 -2.98
CA ARG A 5 0.14 -19.92 -3.44
C ARG A 5 -0.44 -20.22 -4.80
N ASP A 6 0.44 -20.42 -5.76
CA ASP A 6 0.10 -20.83 -7.13
C ASP A 6 -1.02 -19.98 -7.76
N VAL A 7 -0.92 -18.65 -7.62
CA VAL A 7 -1.98 -17.74 -8.05
C VAL A 7 -1.91 -17.48 -9.55
N HIS A 8 -3.04 -17.74 -10.23
CA HIS A 8 -3.27 -17.44 -11.63
C HIS A 8 -4.36 -16.36 -11.76
N SER A 9 -4.00 -15.23 -12.38
CA SER A 9 -4.89 -14.07 -12.51
C SER A 9 -5.06 -13.64 -13.95
N PHE A 10 -6.28 -13.23 -14.28
CA PHE A 10 -6.70 -12.96 -15.64
C PHE A 10 -7.43 -11.62 -15.78
N TYR A 11 -7.19 -10.92 -16.88
CA TYR A 11 -8.03 -9.83 -17.39
C TYR A 11 -8.80 -10.33 -18.61
N GLY A 12 -10.07 -10.67 -18.45
CA GLY A 12 -10.81 -11.42 -19.46
C GLY A 12 -10.09 -12.75 -19.74
N GLU A 13 -9.66 -12.98 -20.97
CA GLU A 13 -8.89 -14.17 -21.36
C GLU A 13 -7.36 -14.00 -21.25
N ALA A 14 -6.89 -12.79 -20.98
CA ALA A 14 -5.44 -12.55 -20.84
C ALA A 14 -4.92 -13.08 -19.50
N HIS A 15 -4.11 -14.13 -19.53
CA HIS A 15 -3.45 -14.73 -18.38
C HIS A 15 -2.21 -13.92 -18.00
N VAL A 16 -2.25 -13.20 -16.90
CA VAL A 16 -1.18 -12.25 -16.50
C VAL A 16 -0.33 -12.77 -15.36
N LEU A 17 -0.92 -13.41 -14.34
CA LEU A 17 -0.15 -14.09 -13.31
C LEU A 17 -0.20 -15.60 -13.55
N ASN A 18 0.97 -16.22 -13.64
CA ASN A 18 1.15 -17.63 -13.95
C ASN A 18 1.80 -18.35 -12.76
N GLY A 19 1.00 -18.84 -11.81
CA GLY A 19 1.47 -19.66 -10.71
C GLY A 19 2.34 -18.89 -9.70
N VAL A 20 1.97 -17.65 -9.36
CA VAL A 20 2.74 -16.82 -8.43
C VAL A 20 2.64 -17.37 -7.02
N THR A 21 3.81 -17.60 -6.39
CA THR A 21 3.91 -18.04 -5.00
C THR A 21 4.85 -17.13 -4.23
N MET A 22 4.36 -16.54 -3.13
CA MET A 22 5.13 -15.71 -2.21
C MET A 22 4.48 -15.62 -0.84
N ASN A 23 5.19 -15.10 0.12
CA ASN A 23 4.64 -14.79 1.45
C ASN A 23 5.20 -13.47 1.99
N VAL A 24 4.50 -12.88 2.97
CA VAL A 24 4.97 -11.77 3.80
C VAL A 24 4.70 -12.13 5.25
N LYS A 25 5.73 -12.08 6.10
CA LYS A 25 5.60 -12.33 7.53
C LYS A 25 5.15 -11.05 8.27
N ALA A 26 4.76 -11.20 9.53
CA ALA A 26 4.46 -10.04 10.39
C ALA A 26 5.73 -9.20 10.58
N GLY A 27 5.61 -7.88 10.41
CA GLY A 27 6.72 -6.93 10.57
C GLY A 27 7.79 -7.00 9.48
N GLU A 28 7.59 -7.78 8.42
CA GLU A 28 8.55 -7.92 7.32
C GLU A 28 8.27 -6.91 6.21
N VAL A 29 9.31 -6.25 5.71
CA VAL A 29 9.26 -5.40 4.52
C VAL A 29 9.79 -6.21 3.34
N VAL A 30 8.90 -6.59 2.44
CA VAL A 30 9.21 -7.40 1.25
C VAL A 30 9.12 -6.56 -0.01
N ALA A 31 10.16 -6.58 -0.86
CA ALA A 31 10.13 -5.96 -2.17
C ALA A 31 9.75 -6.95 -3.27
N LEU A 32 8.81 -6.55 -4.11
CA LEU A 32 8.54 -7.20 -5.40
C LEU A 32 9.08 -6.32 -6.52
N LEU A 33 10.15 -6.76 -7.13
CA LEU A 33 10.87 -6.03 -8.16
C LEU A 33 10.57 -6.57 -9.55
N GLY A 34 10.52 -5.68 -10.52
CA GLY A 34 10.37 -6.06 -11.92
C GLY A 34 10.06 -4.88 -12.84
N ARG A 35 10.25 -5.09 -14.13
CA ARG A 35 9.94 -4.10 -15.18
C ARG A 35 8.43 -3.85 -15.27
N ASN A 36 8.05 -2.76 -15.93
CA ASN A 36 6.64 -2.49 -16.24
C ASN A 36 6.03 -3.63 -17.07
N GLY A 37 4.76 -3.93 -16.83
CA GLY A 37 4.04 -5.00 -17.52
C GLY A 37 4.27 -6.42 -16.98
N MET A 38 5.12 -6.60 -15.96
CA MET A 38 5.42 -7.94 -15.40
C MET A 38 4.35 -8.44 -14.38
N GLY A 39 3.21 -7.80 -14.26
CA GLY A 39 2.13 -8.28 -13.40
C GLY A 39 2.20 -7.83 -11.94
N LYS A 40 3.13 -6.96 -11.54
CA LYS A 40 3.27 -6.48 -10.14
C LYS A 40 1.98 -5.86 -9.58
N THR A 41 1.44 -4.86 -10.28
CA THR A 41 0.14 -4.24 -9.94
C THR A 41 -1.01 -5.26 -9.98
N THR A 42 -0.93 -6.25 -10.89
CA THR A 42 -1.91 -7.34 -10.97
C THR A 42 -1.92 -8.16 -9.69
N LEU A 43 -0.75 -8.46 -9.12
CA LEU A 43 -0.67 -9.16 -7.83
C LEU A 43 -1.27 -8.34 -6.69
N ILE A 44 -0.91 -7.06 -6.58
CA ILE A 44 -1.51 -6.14 -5.60
C ILE A 44 -3.05 -6.14 -5.70
N ARG A 45 -3.58 -6.00 -6.92
CA ARG A 45 -5.02 -6.02 -7.17
C ARG A 45 -5.68 -7.35 -6.83
N SER A 46 -4.98 -8.46 -7.09
CA SER A 46 -5.45 -9.82 -6.73
C SER A 46 -5.54 -9.98 -5.21
N ILE A 47 -4.53 -9.53 -4.46
CA ILE A 47 -4.54 -9.57 -3.00
C ILE A 47 -5.68 -8.72 -2.42
N MET A 48 -5.92 -7.53 -3.00
CA MET A 48 -7.01 -6.63 -2.59
C MET A 48 -8.39 -7.07 -3.09
N CYS A 49 -8.48 -8.18 -3.80
CA CYS A 49 -9.73 -8.69 -4.40
C CYS A 49 -10.50 -7.63 -5.20
N LEU A 50 -9.78 -6.78 -5.95
CA LEU A 50 -10.43 -5.79 -6.81
C LEU A 50 -11.20 -6.50 -7.93
N SER A 51 -12.20 -5.81 -8.51
CA SER A 51 -13.08 -6.38 -9.57
C SER A 51 -12.31 -6.92 -10.78
N GLN A 52 -11.13 -6.40 -11.03
CA GLN A 52 -10.16 -6.88 -12.00
C GLN A 52 -8.75 -6.77 -11.40
N PRO A 53 -7.88 -7.76 -11.58
CA PRO A 53 -8.05 -9.03 -12.31
C PRO A 53 -8.91 -10.04 -11.56
N GLN A 54 -9.34 -11.12 -12.25
CA GLN A 54 -9.97 -12.29 -11.65
C GLN A 54 -8.90 -13.34 -11.29
N VAL A 55 -8.85 -13.77 -10.04
CA VAL A 55 -8.05 -14.93 -9.61
C VAL A 55 -8.87 -16.19 -9.91
N ARG A 56 -8.44 -16.97 -10.92
CA ARG A 56 -9.15 -18.22 -11.30
C ARG A 56 -8.62 -19.44 -10.56
N GLU A 57 -7.31 -19.50 -10.28
CA GLU A 57 -6.64 -20.62 -9.61
C GLU A 57 -5.71 -20.13 -8.50
N GLY A 58 -5.31 -21.02 -7.60
CA GLY A 58 -4.47 -20.73 -6.47
C GLY A 58 -5.22 -20.19 -5.25
N SER A 59 -4.48 -19.76 -4.23
CA SER A 59 -5.00 -19.32 -2.94
C SER A 59 -4.26 -18.06 -2.49
N ILE A 60 -4.99 -17.11 -1.89
CA ILE A 60 -4.45 -15.92 -1.26
C ILE A 60 -4.98 -15.89 0.17
N GLN A 61 -4.12 -16.15 1.15
CA GLN A 61 -4.52 -16.25 2.55
C GLN A 61 -3.92 -15.11 3.39
N TRP A 62 -4.73 -14.55 4.25
CA TRP A 62 -4.35 -13.60 5.28
C TRP A 62 -4.60 -14.22 6.65
N LYS A 63 -3.52 -14.44 7.43
CA LYS A 63 -3.60 -15.10 8.75
C LYS A 63 -4.38 -16.42 8.70
N GLY A 64 -4.14 -17.24 7.66
CA GLY A 64 -4.80 -18.53 7.45
C GLY A 64 -6.23 -18.46 6.91
N GLN A 65 -6.77 -17.27 6.66
CA GLN A 65 -8.11 -17.09 6.09
C GLN A 65 -8.01 -16.74 4.60
N GLU A 66 -8.77 -17.44 3.76
CA GLU A 66 -8.82 -17.18 2.31
C GLU A 66 -9.39 -15.78 2.02
N LEU A 67 -8.72 -15.05 1.13
CA LEU A 67 -9.17 -13.75 0.63
C LEU A 67 -9.90 -13.86 -0.70
N ARG A 68 -9.55 -14.85 -1.53
CA ARG A 68 -10.15 -15.01 -2.86
C ARG A 68 -11.68 -15.07 -2.76
N GLY A 69 -12.35 -14.26 -3.58
CA GLY A 69 -13.82 -14.13 -3.55
C GLY A 69 -14.36 -13.16 -2.50
N SER A 70 -13.51 -12.59 -1.64
CA SER A 70 -13.91 -11.49 -0.75
C SER A 70 -14.18 -10.21 -1.54
N LYS A 71 -14.91 -9.28 -0.95
CA LYS A 71 -15.04 -7.93 -1.50
C LYS A 71 -13.88 -7.05 -1.05
N PRO A 72 -13.47 -6.03 -1.81
CA PRO A 72 -12.34 -5.16 -1.44
C PRO A 72 -12.47 -4.51 -0.05
N HIS A 73 -13.68 -4.15 0.35
CA HIS A 73 -13.91 -3.56 1.68
C HIS A 73 -13.73 -4.58 2.82
N ASP A 74 -14.05 -5.86 2.59
CA ASP A 74 -13.81 -6.92 3.58
C ASP A 74 -12.31 -7.15 3.77
N VAL A 75 -11.53 -7.05 2.69
CA VAL A 75 -10.05 -7.10 2.75
C VAL A 75 -9.51 -5.93 3.55
N ALA A 76 -10.02 -4.71 3.32
CA ALA A 76 -9.61 -3.53 4.08
C ALA A 76 -9.99 -3.64 5.56
N GLN A 77 -11.17 -4.20 5.89
CA GLN A 77 -11.58 -4.46 7.28
C GLN A 77 -10.68 -5.47 8.01
N ARG A 78 -9.97 -6.33 7.26
CA ARG A 78 -8.94 -7.21 7.81
C ARG A 78 -7.60 -6.52 8.04
N ARG A 79 -7.57 -5.18 8.03
CA ARG A 79 -6.40 -4.34 8.27
C ARG A 79 -5.31 -4.50 7.21
N ILE A 80 -5.72 -4.69 5.95
CA ILE A 80 -4.86 -4.64 4.77
C ILE A 80 -5.10 -3.32 4.05
N ALA A 81 -4.10 -2.45 4.02
CA ALA A 81 -4.18 -1.15 3.35
C ALA A 81 -3.51 -1.18 1.98
N LEU A 82 -3.96 -0.30 1.09
CA LEU A 82 -3.38 -0.09 -0.23
C LEU A 82 -2.96 1.36 -0.43
N VAL A 83 -1.70 1.56 -0.79
CA VAL A 83 -1.19 2.79 -1.41
C VAL A 83 -1.09 2.54 -2.92
N PRO A 84 -2.07 2.97 -3.72
CA PRO A 84 -2.12 2.65 -5.13
C PRO A 84 -1.17 3.53 -5.94
N GLN A 85 -0.73 3.04 -7.09
CA GLN A 85 -0.07 3.84 -8.12
C GLN A 85 -0.92 5.06 -8.49
N GLY A 86 -0.27 6.21 -8.70
CA GLY A 86 -0.94 7.46 -9.06
C GLY A 86 -1.66 8.16 -7.90
N ARG A 87 -1.40 7.74 -6.64
CA ARG A 87 -1.82 8.41 -5.37
C ARG A 87 -3.33 8.44 -5.11
N ARG A 88 -4.16 8.57 -6.14
CA ARG A 88 -5.64 8.56 -6.13
C ARG A 88 -6.25 9.38 -4.99
N LEU A 89 -5.84 10.64 -4.87
CA LEU A 89 -6.42 11.60 -3.94
C LEU A 89 -7.65 12.27 -4.54
N PHE A 90 -8.52 12.77 -3.67
CA PHE A 90 -9.65 13.62 -4.07
C PHE A 90 -9.19 15.06 -4.18
N PRO A 91 -9.22 15.68 -5.37
CA PRO A 91 -8.68 17.04 -5.58
C PRO A 91 -9.34 18.11 -4.70
N SER A 92 -10.61 17.92 -4.35
CA SER A 92 -11.42 18.87 -3.59
C SER A 92 -11.26 18.77 -2.07
N LEU A 93 -10.86 17.60 -1.56
CA LEU A 93 -10.72 17.39 -0.12
C LEU A 93 -9.41 17.98 0.40
N SER A 94 -9.43 18.53 1.60
CA SER A 94 -8.25 18.95 2.34
C SER A 94 -7.42 17.75 2.85
N VAL A 95 -6.19 18.00 3.26
CA VAL A 95 -5.33 17.01 3.90
C VAL A 95 -6.04 16.38 5.10
N THR A 96 -6.60 17.19 5.98
CA THR A 96 -7.32 16.69 7.17
C THR A 96 -8.53 15.83 6.78
N GLU A 97 -9.32 16.25 5.80
CA GLU A 97 -10.49 15.48 5.35
C GLU A 97 -10.07 14.13 4.74
N HIS A 98 -8.96 14.06 3.99
CA HIS A 98 -8.43 12.78 3.50
C HIS A 98 -8.07 11.81 4.63
N LEU A 99 -7.52 12.31 5.73
CA LEU A 99 -7.14 11.48 6.87
C LEU A 99 -8.35 11.08 7.72
N THR A 100 -9.36 11.95 7.82
CA THR A 100 -10.54 11.70 8.68
C THR A 100 -11.68 10.95 7.98
N MET A 101 -11.65 10.84 6.63
CA MET A 101 -12.71 10.11 5.89
C MET A 101 -12.74 8.61 6.18
N LEU A 102 -11.61 8.03 6.60
CA LEU A 102 -11.50 6.63 7.00
C LEU A 102 -11.48 6.56 8.52
N LYS A 103 -12.47 5.93 9.13
CA LYS A 103 -12.48 5.68 10.58
C LYS A 103 -11.93 4.29 10.84
N PRO A 104 -10.87 4.13 11.65
CA PRO A 104 -10.43 2.82 12.10
C PRO A 104 -11.53 2.16 12.90
N ALA A 105 -11.71 0.86 12.73
CA ALA A 105 -12.80 0.09 13.33
C ALA A 105 -12.77 0.06 14.87
N SER A 106 -11.61 0.22 15.49
CA SER A 106 -11.42 0.43 16.95
C SER A 106 -9.94 0.34 17.32
N ALA A 107 -9.24 1.42 17.53
CA ALA A 107 -7.91 1.31 18.12
C ALA A 107 -7.73 2.39 19.19
N ARG A 108 -7.67 1.97 20.47
CA ARG A 108 -7.26 2.88 21.55
C ARG A 108 -5.83 3.38 21.35
N ASP A 109 -4.95 2.58 20.70
CA ASP A 109 -3.53 2.87 20.47
C ASP A 109 -3.13 2.91 19.00
N GLY A 110 -4.08 2.92 18.06
CA GLY A 110 -3.86 2.91 16.61
C GLY A 110 -3.35 4.23 16.03
N TRP A 111 -3.32 4.30 14.70
CA TRP A 111 -2.98 5.51 13.97
C TRP A 111 -4.04 6.59 14.15
N THR A 112 -3.58 7.81 14.46
CA THR A 112 -4.40 9.01 14.57
C THR A 112 -3.92 10.07 13.60
N VAL A 113 -4.75 11.08 13.35
CA VAL A 113 -4.37 12.23 12.51
C VAL A 113 -3.11 12.91 13.08
N ASP A 114 -3.00 13.03 14.41
CA ASP A 114 -1.84 13.64 15.06
C ASP A 114 -0.57 12.81 14.83
N LYS A 115 -0.62 11.48 15.01
CA LYS A 115 0.51 10.59 14.70
C LYS A 115 0.93 10.66 13.22
N VAL A 116 -0.04 10.79 12.30
CA VAL A 116 0.27 11.00 10.88
C VAL A 116 0.95 12.36 10.68
N PHE A 117 0.49 13.43 11.36
CA PHE A 117 1.13 14.73 11.26
C PHE A 117 2.52 14.78 11.91
N GLU A 118 2.75 14.03 12.98
CA GLU A 118 4.09 13.85 13.55
C GLU A 118 5.05 13.15 12.58
N MET A 119 4.59 12.10 11.90
CA MET A 119 5.38 11.38 10.89
C MET A 119 5.58 12.21 9.61
N PHE A 120 4.61 13.05 9.24
CA PHE A 120 4.62 13.88 8.04
C PHE A 120 4.45 15.37 8.37
N PRO A 121 5.46 16.06 8.95
CA PRO A 121 5.33 17.47 9.37
C PRO A 121 4.88 18.42 8.24
N ARG A 122 5.30 18.15 7.00
CA ARG A 122 4.86 18.91 5.82
C ARG A 122 3.35 18.81 5.57
N LEU A 123 2.73 17.69 5.89
CA LEU A 123 1.27 17.56 5.80
C LEU A 123 0.59 18.35 6.92
N ALA A 124 1.18 18.42 8.12
CA ALA A 124 0.68 19.24 9.23
C ALA A 124 0.64 20.73 8.85
N GLU A 125 1.70 21.24 8.21
CA GLU A 125 1.76 22.61 7.68
C GLU A 125 0.68 22.88 6.62
N ARG A 126 0.28 21.84 5.90
CA ARG A 126 -0.67 21.90 4.77
C ARG A 126 -2.06 21.36 5.13
N ARG A 127 -2.38 21.14 6.41
CA ARG A 127 -3.60 20.46 6.87
C ARG A 127 -4.91 20.96 6.26
N GLY A 128 -5.01 22.25 5.96
CA GLY A 128 -6.18 22.88 5.31
C GLY A 128 -6.10 22.95 3.78
N HIS A 129 -4.96 22.60 3.16
CA HIS A 129 -4.81 22.65 1.70
C HIS A 129 -5.53 21.49 1.04
N ARG A 130 -6.12 21.74 -0.12
CA ARG A 130 -6.79 20.73 -0.93
C ARG A 130 -5.78 19.83 -1.64
N GLY A 131 -6.17 18.58 -1.94
CA GLY A 131 -5.33 17.63 -2.68
C GLY A 131 -4.76 18.18 -4.00
N SER A 132 -5.52 19.05 -4.70
CA SER A 132 -5.08 19.73 -5.93
C SER A 132 -3.94 20.73 -5.71
N GLN A 133 -3.76 21.25 -4.49
CA GLN A 133 -2.78 22.28 -4.13
C GLN A 133 -1.45 21.71 -3.65
N LEU A 134 -1.38 20.39 -3.47
CA LEU A 134 -0.19 19.69 -2.97
C LEU A 134 0.81 19.39 -4.09
N SER A 135 2.09 19.45 -3.76
CA SER A 135 3.17 18.93 -4.61
C SER A 135 3.07 17.40 -4.82
N GLY A 136 3.81 16.86 -5.79
CA GLY A 136 3.85 15.43 -6.04
C GLY A 136 4.27 14.62 -4.81
N GLY A 137 5.28 15.09 -4.08
CA GLY A 137 5.76 14.45 -2.85
C GLY A 137 4.73 14.54 -1.72
N GLU A 138 4.14 15.72 -1.48
CA GLU A 138 3.10 15.89 -0.46
C GLU A 138 1.88 15.01 -0.75
N ARG A 139 1.47 14.89 -2.03
CA ARG A 139 0.40 13.95 -2.42
C ARG A 139 0.76 12.50 -2.12
N GLN A 140 2.02 12.10 -2.32
CA GLN A 140 2.47 10.74 -2.02
C GLN A 140 2.45 10.48 -0.50
N MET A 141 2.97 11.43 0.30
CA MET A 141 2.94 11.33 1.76
C MET A 141 1.49 11.25 2.28
N LEU A 142 0.57 12.04 1.70
CA LEU A 142 -0.84 11.96 2.05
C LEU A 142 -1.49 10.63 1.67
N ALA A 143 -1.11 10.02 0.54
CA ALA A 143 -1.60 8.70 0.16
C ALA A 143 -1.14 7.62 1.16
N VAL A 144 0.12 7.68 1.62
CA VAL A 144 0.64 6.81 2.68
C VAL A 144 -0.08 7.09 4.01
N GLY A 145 -0.15 8.35 4.45
CA GLY A 145 -0.83 8.73 5.69
C GLY A 145 -2.29 8.26 5.71
N ARG A 146 -3.02 8.41 4.59
CA ARG A 146 -4.39 7.91 4.47
C ARG A 146 -4.47 6.39 4.63
N ALA A 147 -3.52 5.65 4.09
CA ALA A 147 -3.48 4.19 4.23
C ALA A 147 -3.26 3.77 5.70
N LEU A 148 -2.49 4.54 6.47
CA LEU A 148 -2.28 4.29 7.90
C LEU A 148 -3.54 4.50 8.74
N MET A 149 -4.48 5.35 8.31
CA MET A 149 -5.68 5.68 9.06
C MET A 149 -6.67 4.52 9.27
N ILE A 150 -6.53 3.40 8.55
CA ILE A 150 -7.29 2.17 8.85
C ILE A 150 -6.59 1.29 9.90
N ASP A 151 -5.50 1.75 10.49
CA ASP A 151 -4.67 1.03 11.45
C ASP A 151 -4.22 -0.34 10.91
N PRO A 152 -3.48 -0.36 9.76
CA PRO A 152 -3.19 -1.59 9.04
C PRO A 152 -2.19 -2.48 9.76
N GLU A 153 -2.26 -3.79 9.48
CA GLU A 153 -1.21 -4.75 9.82
C GLU A 153 -0.36 -5.13 8.59
N LEU A 154 -0.90 -4.86 7.39
CA LEU A 154 -0.19 -4.99 6.12
C LEU A 154 -0.48 -3.77 5.25
N VAL A 155 0.56 -3.17 4.70
CA VAL A 155 0.43 -2.13 3.67
C VAL A 155 1.00 -2.66 2.35
N LEU A 156 0.18 -2.60 1.32
CA LEU A 156 0.57 -2.89 -0.06
C LEU A 156 0.88 -1.55 -0.74
N MET A 157 2.10 -1.35 -1.22
CA MET A 157 2.53 -0.12 -1.90
C MET A 157 2.86 -0.41 -3.36
N ASP A 158 2.12 0.21 -4.27
CA ASP A 158 2.26 0.00 -5.71
C ASP A 158 3.01 1.17 -6.35
N GLU A 159 4.30 0.98 -6.62
CA GLU A 159 5.25 1.94 -7.21
C GLU A 159 5.18 3.34 -6.54
N PRO A 160 5.35 3.40 -5.20
CA PRO A 160 5.15 4.65 -4.46
C PRO A 160 6.20 5.72 -4.77
N SER A 161 7.37 5.35 -5.30
CA SER A 161 8.44 6.28 -5.69
C SER A 161 8.25 6.90 -7.08
N GLU A 162 7.30 6.38 -7.88
CA GLU A 162 7.12 6.81 -9.28
C GLU A 162 6.85 8.32 -9.40
N GLY A 163 7.62 8.97 -10.27
CA GLY A 163 7.47 10.41 -10.57
C GLY A 163 7.78 11.33 -9.38
N LEU A 164 8.53 10.86 -8.40
CA LEU A 164 9.07 11.67 -7.32
C LEU A 164 10.47 12.20 -7.65
N ALA A 165 10.78 13.40 -7.15
CA ALA A 165 12.14 13.91 -7.16
C ALA A 165 13.04 13.04 -6.25
N PRO A 166 14.35 12.89 -6.54
CA PRO A 166 15.25 12.02 -5.76
C PRO A 166 15.24 12.26 -4.25
N VAL A 167 15.18 13.51 -3.82
CA VAL A 167 15.10 13.87 -2.40
C VAL A 167 13.81 13.36 -1.74
N MET A 168 12.70 13.32 -2.48
CA MET A 168 11.43 12.79 -1.98
C MET A 168 11.42 11.26 -1.95
N VAL A 169 12.14 10.60 -2.87
CA VAL A 169 12.33 9.15 -2.82
C VAL A 169 13.07 8.77 -1.55
N GLN A 170 14.21 9.42 -1.25
CA GLN A 170 14.97 9.19 -0.01
C GLN A 170 14.13 9.44 1.25
N HIS A 171 13.26 10.45 1.22
CA HIS A 171 12.36 10.70 2.34
C HIS A 171 11.32 9.59 2.50
N LEU A 172 10.73 9.12 1.40
CA LEU A 172 9.79 7.99 1.40
C LEU A 172 10.47 6.71 1.91
N GLU A 173 11.68 6.43 1.48
CA GLU A 173 12.47 5.28 1.94
C GLU A 173 12.67 5.28 3.46
N LYS A 174 13.02 6.43 4.04
CA LYS A 174 13.14 6.58 5.50
C LYS A 174 11.82 6.28 6.21
N ILE A 175 10.71 6.78 5.67
CA ILE A 175 9.37 6.53 6.23
C ILE A 175 9.02 5.05 6.17
N ILE A 176 9.27 4.37 5.05
CA ILE A 176 9.02 2.93 4.91
C ILE A 176 9.84 2.15 5.94
N ALA A 177 11.12 2.49 6.10
CA ALA A 177 11.99 1.87 7.10
C ALA A 177 11.51 2.12 8.54
N GLU A 178 11.04 3.33 8.85
CA GLU A 178 10.45 3.64 10.17
C GLU A 178 9.15 2.86 10.40
N LEU A 179 8.28 2.77 9.42
CA LEU A 179 7.05 1.99 9.49
C LEU A 179 7.34 0.50 9.72
N GLY A 180 8.33 -0.07 9.03
CA GLY A 180 8.78 -1.46 9.26
C GLY A 180 9.20 -1.70 10.71
N LYS A 181 9.92 -0.75 11.33
CA LYS A 181 10.34 -0.85 12.75
C LYS A 181 9.17 -0.85 13.74
N THR A 182 7.99 -0.36 13.35
CA THR A 182 6.78 -0.45 14.20
C THR A 182 6.16 -1.83 14.22
N GLY A 183 6.68 -2.79 13.45
CA GLY A 183 6.11 -4.12 13.28
C GLY A 183 5.05 -4.20 12.17
N LEU A 184 4.87 -3.14 11.38
CA LEU A 184 3.99 -3.11 10.22
C LEU A 184 4.60 -3.95 9.09
N ALA A 185 3.84 -4.91 8.57
CA ALA A 185 4.23 -5.64 7.38
C ALA A 185 4.02 -4.78 6.13
N ILE A 186 4.97 -4.80 5.20
CA ILE A 186 4.89 -4.00 3.96
C ILE A 186 5.24 -4.88 2.76
N LEU A 187 4.38 -4.89 1.75
CA LEU A 187 4.71 -5.38 0.42
C LEU A 187 4.92 -4.18 -0.50
N LEU A 188 6.17 -3.93 -0.83
CA LEU A 188 6.60 -2.83 -1.68
C LEU A 188 6.80 -3.32 -3.12
N VAL A 189 6.00 -2.83 -4.04
CA VAL A 189 6.19 -3.06 -5.48
C VAL A 189 6.97 -1.90 -6.05
N GLU A 190 8.14 -2.17 -6.66
CA GLU A 190 9.01 -1.14 -7.23
C GLU A 190 9.72 -1.61 -8.51
N GLN A 191 10.22 -0.62 -9.27
CA GLN A 191 11.10 -0.87 -10.42
C GLN A 191 12.56 -0.57 -10.07
N ASN A 192 12.78 0.40 -9.19
CA ASN A 192 14.11 0.83 -8.80
C ASN A 192 14.68 -0.13 -7.74
N LEU A 193 15.66 -0.93 -8.17
CA LEU A 193 16.35 -1.89 -7.29
C LEU A 193 17.01 -1.20 -6.09
N TYR A 194 17.64 -0.03 -6.28
CA TYR A 194 18.35 0.65 -5.21
C TYR A 194 17.39 1.14 -4.11
N SER A 195 16.26 1.73 -4.50
CA SER A 195 15.22 2.16 -3.56
C SER A 195 14.67 0.97 -2.76
N ALA A 196 14.45 -0.15 -3.39
CA ALA A 196 13.92 -1.33 -2.71
C ALA A 196 14.94 -1.93 -1.73
N LEU A 197 16.20 -2.11 -2.16
CA LEU A 197 17.26 -2.69 -1.31
C LEU A 197 17.62 -1.84 -0.08
N SER A 198 17.33 -0.52 -0.12
CA SER A 198 17.61 0.37 1.01
C SER A 198 16.65 0.20 2.19
N VAL A 199 15.47 -0.42 1.97
CA VAL A 199 14.37 -0.45 2.95
C VAL A 199 13.78 -1.82 3.23
N CYS A 200 14.12 -2.84 2.42
CA CYS A 200 13.48 -4.16 2.50
C CYS A 200 14.37 -5.18 3.21
N ASP A 201 13.72 -6.09 3.91
CA ASP A 201 14.38 -7.26 4.53
C ASP A 201 14.68 -8.33 3.47
N ARG A 202 13.85 -8.37 2.40
CA ARG A 202 13.91 -9.38 1.36
C ARG A 202 13.30 -8.87 0.05
#